data_e19b82b27f2999b0168b250f816975c9
#
_entry.id   e19b82b27f2999b0168b250f816975c9
#
_cell.length_a   1.000
_cell.length_b   1.000
_cell.length_c   1.000
_cell.angle_alpha   90.00
_cell.angle_beta   90.00
_cell.angle_gamma   90.00
#
_symmetry.space_group_name_H-M   'P 1'
#
loop_
_entity.id
_entity.type
_entity.pdbx_description
1 polymer ?
#
loop_
_entity_poly.entity_id
_entity_poly.type
_entity_poly.pdbx_seq_one_letter_code
_entity_poly.pdbx_strand_id
1 'polypeptide(L)'
;MHANLIRGCLSVSALIVGLVKVNAEEPKAKLENPEARQARLFKQFESTLTNAVMTGQFTVVGKEEPPRTESYTILSVRKMSQGDLWVFTARIQYGKRDVTLPMPIPVKWAGDTPVISLDNLTLPGLGTFSAHVVIDGSKYAGTWAHGKVGGHMFGTIAQAKAKPKPE
;
A
#
# COMPACT_ATOMS: atom_id res chain seq x y z
N MET A 1 -1.40 -87.39 -17.57
CA MET A 1 -0.03 -87.91 -17.77
C MET A 1 0.91 -86.68 -17.70
N HIS A 2 1.88 -86.79 -16.82
CA HIS A 2 3.15 -86.02 -16.64
C HIS A 2 3.03 -84.64 -16.03
N ALA A 3 3.32 -84.63 -14.78
CA ALA A 3 3.75 -83.50 -13.96
C ALA A 3 5.20 -83.00 -14.40
N ASN A 4 5.43 -81.73 -14.31
CA ASN A 4 6.77 -81.23 -14.13
C ASN A 4 6.75 -80.02 -13.16
N LEU A 5 7.38 -80.31 -12.04
CA LEU A 5 7.68 -79.43 -10.91
C LEU A 5 8.88 -78.64 -11.25
N ILE A 6 8.81 -77.30 -11.26
CA ILE A 6 10.01 -76.46 -11.27
C ILE A 6 9.99 -75.59 -10.01
N ARG A 7 10.95 -75.89 -9.11
CA ARG A 7 11.27 -75.12 -7.94
C ARG A 7 11.98 -73.80 -8.37
N GLY A 8 11.37 -72.68 -8.15
CA GLY A 8 11.98 -71.36 -8.30
C GLY A 8 12.37 -70.80 -6.92
N CYS A 9 13.66 -70.57 -6.79
CA CYS A 9 14.33 -70.03 -5.59
C CYS A 9 13.90 -68.58 -5.34
N LEU A 10 13.30 -68.26 -4.19
CA LEU A 10 13.04 -66.88 -3.76
C LEU A 10 14.31 -66.33 -3.15
N SER A 11 14.95 -65.43 -3.84
CA SER A 11 16.00 -64.54 -3.26
C SER A 11 15.34 -63.29 -2.67
N VAL A 12 15.31 -63.21 -1.36
CA VAL A 12 14.87 -62.02 -0.62
C VAL A 12 16.01 -61.00 -0.63
N SER A 13 15.93 -59.98 -1.47
CA SER A 13 16.82 -58.83 -1.41
C SER A 13 16.27 -57.82 -0.40
N ALA A 14 16.94 -57.74 0.76
CA ALA A 14 16.63 -56.71 1.77
C ALA A 14 17.11 -55.36 1.28
N LEU A 15 16.14 -54.47 0.93
CA LEU A 15 16.41 -53.08 0.60
C LEU A 15 16.56 -52.29 1.91
N ILE A 16 17.80 -51.94 2.28
CA ILE A 16 18.07 -51.04 3.41
C ILE A 16 17.77 -49.61 2.95
N VAL A 17 16.61 -49.08 3.30
CA VAL A 17 16.27 -47.67 3.12
C VAL A 17 16.96 -46.91 4.25
N GLY A 18 18.10 -46.28 3.93
CA GLY A 18 18.76 -45.36 4.85
C GLY A 18 17.90 -44.09 5.03
N LEU A 19 17.35 -43.90 6.25
CA LEU A 19 16.70 -42.66 6.64
C LEU A 19 17.75 -41.55 6.73
N VAL A 20 17.89 -40.73 5.70
CA VAL A 20 18.62 -39.47 5.80
C VAL A 20 17.70 -38.48 6.55
N LYS A 21 18.02 -38.24 7.82
CA LYS A 21 17.42 -37.12 8.57
C LYS A 21 17.94 -35.82 7.97
N VAL A 22 17.20 -35.21 7.08
CA VAL A 22 17.40 -33.83 6.66
C VAL A 22 16.92 -32.94 7.83
N ASN A 23 17.85 -32.51 8.67
CA ASN A 23 17.60 -31.42 9.59
C ASN A 23 17.53 -30.11 8.75
N ALA A 24 16.36 -29.83 8.21
CA ALA A 24 16.05 -28.48 7.74
C ALA A 24 15.84 -27.62 8.98
N GLU A 25 16.90 -26.99 9.50
CA GLU A 25 16.73 -25.80 10.34
C GLU A 25 16.10 -24.72 9.44
N GLU A 26 14.78 -24.54 9.58
CA GLU A 26 14.12 -23.34 9.04
C GLU A 26 14.83 -22.13 9.64
N PRO A 27 15.32 -21.17 8.80
CA PRO A 27 15.89 -19.95 9.32
C PRO A 27 14.81 -19.24 10.14
N LYS A 28 14.96 -19.24 11.47
CA LYS A 28 14.13 -18.44 12.38
C LYS A 28 14.28 -17.00 11.92
N ALA A 29 13.30 -16.51 11.16
CA ALA A 29 13.22 -15.10 10.80
C ALA A 29 13.32 -14.31 12.11
N LYS A 30 14.42 -13.58 12.28
CA LYS A 30 14.66 -12.74 13.44
C LYS A 30 13.52 -11.73 13.47
N LEU A 31 12.60 -11.86 14.42
CA LEU A 31 11.49 -10.95 14.57
C LEU A 31 12.05 -9.52 14.66
N GLU A 32 11.70 -8.69 13.70
CA GLU A 32 12.10 -7.29 13.69
C GLU A 32 11.55 -6.61 14.96
N ASN A 33 12.38 -5.83 15.64
CA ASN A 33 11.95 -5.04 16.80
C ASN A 33 10.78 -4.13 16.37
N PRO A 34 9.68 -4.06 17.14
CA PRO A 34 8.50 -3.25 16.81
C PRO A 34 8.82 -1.79 16.51
N GLU A 35 9.75 -1.19 17.26
CA GLU A 35 10.16 0.21 17.04
C GLU A 35 10.93 0.37 15.72
N ALA A 36 11.84 -0.54 15.42
CA ALA A 36 12.60 -0.54 14.16
C ALA A 36 11.65 -0.73 12.97
N ARG A 37 10.68 -1.65 13.09
CA ARG A 37 9.63 -1.85 12.09
C ARG A 37 8.82 -0.58 11.86
N GLN A 38 8.36 0.07 12.93
CA GLN A 38 7.60 1.31 12.82
C GLN A 38 8.43 2.42 12.15
N ALA A 39 9.68 2.61 12.55
CA ALA A 39 10.57 3.61 11.95
C ALA A 39 10.79 3.35 10.45
N ARG A 40 10.98 2.09 10.07
CA ARG A 40 11.11 1.67 8.66
C ARG A 40 9.85 1.99 7.86
N LEU A 41 8.68 1.64 8.39
CA LEU A 41 7.39 1.89 7.75
C LEU A 41 7.12 3.39 7.57
N PHE A 42 7.43 4.18 8.58
CA PHE A 42 7.29 5.63 8.52
C PHE A 42 8.19 6.25 7.45
N LYS A 43 9.46 5.85 7.41
CA LYS A 43 10.41 6.28 6.39
C LYS A 43 9.98 5.87 4.98
N GLN A 44 9.48 4.67 4.82
CA GLN A 44 8.97 4.18 3.54
C GLN A 44 7.76 5.00 3.07
N PHE A 45 6.79 5.24 3.95
CA PHE A 45 5.60 6.04 3.64
C PHE A 45 5.97 7.49 3.25
N GLU A 46 6.85 8.13 4.02
CA GLU A 46 7.35 9.46 3.73
C GLU A 46 8.06 9.53 2.37
N SER A 47 8.94 8.56 2.07
CA SER A 47 9.66 8.50 0.80
C SER A 47 8.75 8.19 -0.40
N THR A 48 7.71 7.39 -0.21
CA THR A 48 6.75 7.04 -1.27
C THR A 48 5.94 8.26 -1.70
N LEU A 49 5.54 9.11 -0.75
CA LEU A 49 4.63 10.22 -1.03
C LEU A 49 5.31 11.59 -1.15
N THR A 50 6.53 11.78 -0.65
CA THR A 50 7.23 13.06 -0.83
C THR A 50 7.69 13.22 -2.28
N ASN A 51 7.43 14.40 -2.87
CA ASN A 51 7.64 14.70 -4.30
C ASN A 51 6.94 13.70 -5.23
N ALA A 52 5.73 13.27 -4.88
CA ALA A 52 4.95 12.32 -5.66
C ALA A 52 3.77 12.97 -6.36
N VAL A 53 3.37 12.38 -7.47
CA VAL A 53 2.11 12.66 -8.16
C VAL A 53 1.25 11.42 -8.04
N MET A 54 0.08 11.59 -7.44
CA MET A 54 -0.98 10.58 -7.40
C MET A 54 -1.92 10.87 -8.58
N THR A 55 -2.06 9.91 -9.49
CA THR A 55 -2.93 10.02 -10.67
C THR A 55 -3.88 8.85 -10.71
N GLY A 56 -5.15 9.14 -10.91
CA GLY A 56 -6.17 8.10 -10.92
C GLY A 56 -7.53 8.55 -11.38
N GLN A 57 -8.51 7.87 -10.87
CA GLN A 57 -9.91 8.11 -11.18
C GLN A 57 -10.77 8.08 -9.92
N PHE A 58 -11.86 8.81 -9.96
CA PHE A 58 -12.89 8.74 -8.92
C PHE A 58 -14.29 8.56 -9.53
N THR A 59 -15.18 7.94 -8.76
CA THR A 59 -16.60 7.79 -9.08
C THR A 59 -17.45 8.64 -8.15
N VAL A 60 -18.70 8.87 -8.53
CA VAL A 60 -19.71 9.48 -7.66
C VAL A 60 -20.82 8.46 -7.44
N VAL A 61 -21.07 8.08 -6.19
CA VAL A 61 -22.14 7.13 -5.85
C VAL A 61 -23.50 7.67 -6.26
N GLY A 62 -24.31 6.82 -6.86
CA GLY A 62 -25.65 7.17 -7.36
C GLY A 62 -25.65 7.90 -8.72
N LYS A 63 -24.49 7.97 -9.40
CA LYS A 63 -24.40 8.47 -10.77
C LYS A 63 -23.86 7.41 -11.71
N GLU A 64 -24.54 7.19 -12.83
CA GLU A 64 -24.13 6.29 -13.92
C GLU A 64 -23.25 7.03 -14.92
N GLU A 65 -22.18 7.67 -14.44
CA GLU A 65 -21.21 8.38 -15.26
C GLU A 65 -19.87 7.59 -15.26
N PRO A 66 -19.09 7.66 -16.36
CA PRO A 66 -17.74 7.12 -16.35
C PRO A 66 -16.89 7.74 -15.24
N PRO A 67 -15.93 7.00 -14.66
CA PRO A 67 -15.01 7.57 -13.69
C PRO A 67 -14.29 8.80 -14.23
N ARG A 68 -14.13 9.80 -13.39
CA ARG A 68 -13.46 11.07 -13.73
C ARG A 68 -12.00 11.01 -13.30
N THR A 69 -11.12 11.62 -14.07
CA THR A 69 -9.68 11.71 -13.77
C THR A 69 -9.43 12.63 -12.58
N GLU A 70 -8.46 12.24 -11.74
CA GLU A 70 -7.95 13.06 -10.65
C GLU A 70 -6.42 13.07 -10.63
N SER A 71 -5.84 14.13 -10.08
CA SER A 71 -4.40 14.22 -9.88
C SER A 71 -4.08 15.08 -8.68
N TYR A 72 -3.17 14.60 -7.82
CA TYR A 72 -2.68 15.31 -6.64
C TYR A 72 -1.16 15.37 -6.68
N THR A 73 -0.58 16.55 -6.49
CA THR A 73 0.86 16.70 -6.33
C THR A 73 1.18 16.84 -4.85
N ILE A 74 1.83 15.83 -4.30
CA ILE A 74 2.29 15.82 -2.90
C ILE A 74 3.73 16.33 -2.86
N LEU A 75 3.95 17.48 -2.26
CA LEU A 75 5.27 18.08 -2.18
C LEU A 75 6.09 17.48 -1.04
N SER A 76 5.47 17.26 0.12
CA SER A 76 6.11 16.62 1.26
C SER A 76 5.09 15.93 2.16
N VAL A 77 5.55 14.88 2.84
CA VAL A 77 4.83 14.20 3.91
C VAL A 77 5.79 14.05 5.08
N ARG A 78 5.38 14.44 6.29
CA ARG A 78 6.22 14.37 7.49
C ARG A 78 5.42 13.88 8.69
N LYS A 79 5.98 12.93 9.44
CA LYS A 79 5.40 12.48 10.71
C LYS A 79 5.44 13.60 11.75
N MET A 80 4.31 13.83 12.43
CA MET A 80 4.26 14.69 13.60
C MET A 80 4.59 13.90 14.88
N SER A 81 5.05 14.60 15.92
CA SER A 81 5.30 14.00 17.23
C SER A 81 4.02 13.51 17.94
N GLN A 82 2.85 14.04 17.57
CA GLN A 82 1.58 13.74 18.20
C GLN A 82 0.82 12.64 17.46
N GLY A 83 0.49 11.56 18.17
CA GLY A 83 -0.41 10.48 17.74
C GLY A 83 -0.12 9.98 16.30
N ASP A 84 -1.17 9.82 15.52
CA ASP A 84 -1.12 9.30 14.15
C ASP A 84 -1.04 10.41 13.09
N LEU A 85 -0.80 11.67 13.50
CA LEU A 85 -0.81 12.82 12.59
C LEU A 85 0.45 12.90 11.73
N TRP A 86 0.23 13.27 10.48
CA TRP A 86 1.24 13.58 9.48
C TRP A 86 0.90 14.91 8.80
N VAL A 87 1.89 15.74 8.52
CA VAL A 87 1.68 16.93 7.69
C VAL A 87 1.93 16.58 6.24
N PHE A 88 0.87 16.68 5.45
CA PHE A 88 0.92 16.60 3.99
C PHE A 88 0.95 18.01 3.44
N THR A 89 2.00 18.37 2.71
CA THR A 89 1.99 19.60 1.90
C THR A 89 1.66 19.21 0.48
N ALA A 90 0.45 19.57 0.03
CA ALA A 90 -0.02 19.21 -1.30
C ALA A 90 -0.43 20.45 -2.11
N ARG A 91 -0.15 20.40 -3.40
CA ARG A 91 -0.71 21.32 -4.38
C ARG A 91 -2.03 20.76 -4.88
N ILE A 92 -3.10 21.49 -4.64
CA ILE A 92 -4.47 21.14 -5.00
C ILE A 92 -4.89 22.04 -6.15
N GLN A 93 -5.21 21.42 -7.29
CA GLN A 93 -5.77 22.11 -8.44
C GLN A 93 -7.23 21.69 -8.61
N TYR A 94 -8.14 22.63 -8.38
CA TYR A 94 -9.57 22.40 -8.49
C TYR A 94 -10.26 23.57 -9.18
N GLY A 95 -10.78 23.35 -10.38
CA GLY A 95 -11.34 24.40 -11.24
C GLY A 95 -10.29 25.47 -11.58
N LYS A 96 -10.55 26.72 -11.23
CA LYS A 96 -9.62 27.86 -11.41
C LYS A 96 -8.67 28.07 -10.23
N ARG A 97 -8.73 27.24 -9.20
CA ARG A 97 -7.92 27.36 -8.00
C ARG A 97 -6.69 26.49 -8.09
N ASP A 98 -5.55 27.05 -7.68
CA ASP A 98 -4.26 26.38 -7.58
C ASP A 98 -3.63 26.84 -6.26
N VAL A 99 -3.69 25.99 -5.25
CA VAL A 99 -3.27 26.30 -3.88
C VAL A 99 -2.32 25.22 -3.35
N THR A 100 -1.35 25.64 -2.57
CA THR A 100 -0.47 24.74 -1.82
C THR A 100 -0.78 24.88 -0.34
N LEU A 101 -1.17 23.79 0.30
CA LEU A 101 -1.60 23.78 1.69
C LEU A 101 -0.88 22.69 2.49
N PRO A 102 -0.41 22.98 3.70
CA PRO A 102 -0.07 21.98 4.68
C PRO A 102 -1.33 21.50 5.39
N MET A 103 -1.54 20.19 5.42
CA MET A 103 -2.71 19.55 5.99
C MET A 103 -2.27 18.50 7.03
N PRO A 104 -2.66 18.64 8.30
CA PRO A 104 -2.47 17.59 9.28
C PRO A 104 -3.50 16.47 9.05
N ILE A 105 -3.03 15.32 8.63
CA ILE A 105 -3.88 14.18 8.26
C ILE A 105 -3.49 12.96 9.10
N PRO A 106 -4.45 12.28 9.75
CA PRO A 106 -4.19 11.03 10.43
C PRO A 106 -3.85 9.92 9.43
N VAL A 107 -2.83 9.11 9.76
CA VAL A 107 -2.52 7.88 9.03
C VAL A 107 -2.55 6.71 10.00
N LYS A 108 -3.47 5.80 9.77
CA LYS A 108 -3.61 4.54 10.49
C LYS A 108 -2.84 3.43 9.79
N TRP A 109 -2.58 2.34 10.50
CA TRP A 109 -1.83 1.21 9.96
C TRP A 109 -2.60 -0.09 10.12
N ALA A 110 -2.81 -0.79 9.01
CA ALA A 110 -3.32 -2.15 8.98
C ALA A 110 -2.15 -3.10 8.67
N GLY A 111 -1.51 -3.61 9.72
CA GLY A 111 -0.23 -4.30 9.56
C GLY A 111 0.87 -3.36 9.07
N ASP A 112 1.41 -3.61 7.88
CA ASP A 112 2.41 -2.76 7.21
C ASP A 112 1.80 -1.77 6.21
N THR A 113 0.47 -1.79 6.06
CA THR A 113 -0.25 -1.00 5.07
C THR A 113 -0.76 0.30 5.69
N PRO A 114 -0.32 1.48 5.22
CA PRO A 114 -0.83 2.76 5.68
C PRO A 114 -2.22 3.07 5.09
N VAL A 115 -3.07 3.64 5.93
CA VAL A 115 -4.41 4.11 5.57
C VAL A 115 -4.51 5.59 5.95
N ILE A 116 -4.58 6.45 4.97
CA ILE A 116 -4.93 7.87 5.15
C ILE A 116 -6.37 7.92 5.64
N SER A 117 -6.60 8.55 6.80
CA SER A 117 -7.92 8.58 7.46
C SER A 117 -8.29 10.04 7.73
N LEU A 118 -8.82 10.69 6.70
CA LEU A 118 -9.25 12.08 6.74
C LEU A 118 -10.74 12.15 7.05
N ASP A 119 -11.10 12.75 8.18
CA ASP A 119 -12.49 12.94 8.59
C ASP A 119 -12.81 14.43 8.73
N ASN A 120 -13.74 14.92 7.90
CA ASN A 120 -14.28 16.27 7.97
C ASN A 120 -13.24 17.40 8.01
N LEU A 121 -12.16 17.25 7.23
CA LEU A 121 -11.17 18.33 7.10
C LEU A 121 -11.75 19.47 6.28
N THR A 122 -11.86 20.65 6.90
CA THR A 122 -12.26 21.86 6.21
C THR A 122 -11.06 22.56 5.60
N LEU A 123 -11.07 22.68 4.28
CA LEU A 123 -10.07 23.42 3.52
C LEU A 123 -10.62 24.80 3.17
N PRO A 124 -9.96 25.91 3.55
CA PRO A 124 -10.45 27.26 3.30
C PRO A 124 -10.78 27.48 1.81
N GLY A 125 -12.02 27.85 1.53
CA GLY A 125 -12.49 28.11 0.16
C GLY A 125 -12.67 26.89 -0.73
N LEU A 126 -12.40 25.66 -0.26
CA LEU A 126 -12.62 24.42 -1.00
C LEU A 126 -13.73 23.55 -0.40
N GLY A 127 -14.07 23.74 0.87
CA GLY A 127 -15.10 22.99 1.56
C GLY A 127 -14.56 21.92 2.52
N THR A 128 -15.44 21.03 2.97
CA THR A 128 -15.12 19.98 3.94
C THR A 128 -15.06 18.62 3.24
N PHE A 129 -13.97 17.91 3.48
CA PHE A 129 -13.66 16.64 2.83
C PHE A 129 -13.42 15.53 3.86
N SER A 130 -13.81 14.32 3.48
CA SER A 130 -13.39 13.08 4.14
C SER A 130 -12.81 12.14 3.09
N ALA A 131 -11.80 11.35 3.48
CA ALA A 131 -11.21 10.34 2.61
C ALA A 131 -10.56 9.22 3.44
N HIS A 132 -10.82 7.98 3.06
CA HIS A 132 -10.16 6.80 3.62
C HIS A 132 -9.45 6.09 2.49
N VAL A 133 -8.11 6.19 2.45
CA VAL A 133 -7.30 5.76 1.31
C VAL A 133 -6.19 4.83 1.76
N VAL A 134 -6.21 3.62 1.26
CA VAL A 134 -5.14 2.63 1.42
C VAL A 134 -4.03 2.94 0.43
N ILE A 135 -2.78 2.92 0.90
CA ILE A 135 -1.58 3.02 0.06
C ILE A 135 -0.90 1.66 0.02
N ASP A 136 -0.76 1.08 -1.15
CA ASP A 136 -0.10 -0.20 -1.39
C ASP A 136 1.00 -0.06 -2.45
N GLY A 137 2.24 0.14 -1.99
CA GLY A 137 3.37 0.42 -2.86
C GLY A 137 3.15 1.68 -3.69
N SER A 138 3.07 1.52 -5.01
CA SER A 138 2.81 2.60 -5.98
C SER A 138 1.33 2.74 -6.37
N LYS A 139 0.41 2.19 -5.59
CA LYS A 139 -1.03 2.23 -5.86
C LYS A 139 -1.78 2.84 -4.67
N TYR A 140 -2.96 3.37 -4.95
CA TYR A 140 -3.90 3.78 -3.91
C TYR A 140 -5.33 3.42 -4.30
N ALA A 141 -6.15 3.18 -3.29
CA ALA A 141 -7.59 3.00 -3.46
C ALA A 141 -8.33 3.39 -2.17
N GLY A 142 -9.55 3.87 -2.32
CA GLY A 142 -10.34 4.23 -1.15
C GLY A 142 -11.67 4.88 -1.48
N THR A 143 -12.17 5.60 -0.48
CA THR A 143 -13.40 6.38 -0.56
C THR A 143 -13.13 7.86 -0.32
N TRP A 144 -13.99 8.69 -0.85
CA TRP A 144 -13.97 10.14 -0.61
C TRP A 144 -15.38 10.67 -0.39
N ALA A 145 -15.48 11.80 0.30
CA ALA A 145 -16.72 12.55 0.45
C ALA A 145 -16.45 14.06 0.47
N HIS A 146 -17.38 14.84 -0.06
CA HIS A 146 -17.44 16.29 -0.02
C HIS A 146 -18.87 16.72 0.22
N GLY A 147 -19.20 17.12 1.44
CA GLY A 147 -20.56 17.37 1.87
C GLY A 147 -21.43 16.13 1.76
N LYS A 148 -22.48 16.21 0.92
CA LYS A 148 -23.43 15.10 0.69
C LYS A 148 -23.03 14.20 -0.49
N VAL A 149 -21.95 14.51 -1.18
CA VAL A 149 -21.48 13.76 -2.36
C VAL A 149 -20.26 12.95 -1.96
N GLY A 150 -20.18 11.72 -2.44
CA GLY A 150 -19.03 10.85 -2.20
C GLY A 150 -18.96 9.72 -3.20
N GLY A 151 -17.87 8.96 -3.13
CA GLY A 151 -17.62 7.87 -4.05
C GLY A 151 -16.35 7.11 -3.75
N HIS A 152 -15.83 6.45 -4.77
CA HIS A 152 -14.59 5.68 -4.72
C HIS A 152 -13.49 6.42 -5.48
N MET A 153 -12.25 6.17 -5.10
CA MET A 153 -11.07 6.70 -5.79
C MET A 153 -10.00 5.61 -5.85
N PHE A 154 -9.21 5.61 -6.92
CA PHE A 154 -8.12 4.64 -7.10
C PHE A 154 -7.15 5.12 -8.18
N GLY A 155 -5.90 4.70 -8.06
CA GLY A 155 -4.89 5.10 -9.03
C GLY A 155 -3.49 4.65 -8.67
N THR A 156 -2.52 5.39 -9.20
CA THR A 156 -1.09 5.13 -9.05
C THR A 156 -0.36 6.32 -8.45
N ILE A 157 0.78 6.04 -7.85
CA ILE A 157 1.69 7.00 -7.23
C ILE A 157 3.01 6.92 -8.01
N ALA A 158 3.49 8.03 -8.51
CA ALA A 158 4.77 8.13 -9.19
C ALA A 158 5.58 9.30 -8.62
N GLN A 159 6.90 9.17 -8.56
CA GLN A 159 7.77 10.30 -8.20
C GLN A 159 7.64 11.39 -9.26
N ALA A 160 7.49 12.64 -8.80
CA ALA A 160 7.46 13.77 -9.71
C ALA A 160 8.78 13.86 -10.47
N LYS A 161 8.71 14.06 -11.78
CA LYS A 161 9.91 14.29 -12.59
C LYS A 161 10.60 15.58 -12.11
N ALA A 162 11.89 15.52 -11.84
CA ALA A 162 12.66 16.71 -11.53
C ALA A 162 12.44 17.77 -12.63
N LYS A 163 12.08 19.01 -12.24
CA LYS A 163 12.06 20.08 -13.21
C LYS A 163 13.47 20.22 -13.79
N PRO A 164 13.63 20.36 -15.13
CA PRO A 164 14.91 20.73 -15.70
C PRO A 164 15.42 21.99 -14.96
N LYS A 165 16.70 21.97 -14.56
CA LYS A 165 17.35 23.14 -13.98
C LYS A 165 17.33 24.22 -15.08
N PRO A 166 16.86 25.45 -14.80
CA PRO A 166 17.00 26.52 -15.77
C PRO A 166 18.48 26.72 -16.05
N GLU A 167 18.83 26.71 -17.35
CA GLU A 167 20.17 27.05 -17.85
C GLU A 167 20.52 28.52 -17.54
#